data_449e29fc733c7554cf6fd99c76818905
#
_entry.id   449e29fc733c7554cf6fd99c76818905
#
_cell.length_a   1.000
_cell.length_b   1.000
_cell.length_c   1.000
_cell.angle_alpha   90.00
_cell.angle_beta   90.00
_cell.angle_gamma   90.00
#
_symmetry.space_group_name_H-M   'P 1'
#
loop_
_entity.id
_entity.type
_entity.pdbx_description
1 polymer ?
#
loop_
_entity_poly.entity_id
_entity_poly.type
_entity_poly.pdbx_seq_one_letter_code
_entity_poly.pdbx_strand_id
1 'polypeptide(L)'
;TERLSFYLEDQKVLEYQVFPLEEGEIVDYYAPVPVASWIGRTIRLEGNYPEAFYAKMKQADRLPQSEQLHPLMHFSPVNGWMNDPNGLVCQDGIYHLFYQHNAFGTKWDNMSWGHAVSEDLLHWEHRSMAILPDEDGTIFTGSGLCNEKGLLELPENALVFFYTSAGGSSDSPWSEGRQFTQRIAYSTDRGETLHKKNQVIVPNLTR
;
A
#
# COMPACT_ATOMS: atom_id res chain seq x y z
N THR A 1 -12.22 17.46 1.47
CA THR A 1 -11.38 16.35 1.97
C THR A 1 -9.93 16.76 1.89
N GLU A 2 -9.26 16.67 3.00
CA GLU A 2 -7.87 17.11 3.13
C GLU A 2 -6.91 16.02 2.65
N ARG A 3 -5.81 16.42 2.00
CA ARG A 3 -4.78 15.50 1.55
C ARG A 3 -3.48 15.75 2.30
N LEU A 4 -2.81 14.67 2.68
CA LEU A 4 -1.50 14.66 3.30
C LEU A 4 -0.48 14.18 2.28
N SER A 5 0.42 15.06 1.87
CA SER A 5 1.50 14.77 0.94
C SER A 5 2.82 14.60 1.68
N PHE A 6 3.59 13.60 1.27
CA PHE A 6 4.91 13.28 1.79
C PHE A 6 5.97 13.63 0.74
N TYR A 7 6.98 14.35 1.15
CA TYR A 7 8.10 14.75 0.31
C TYR A 7 9.42 14.24 0.87
N LEU A 8 10.23 13.68 -0.01
CA LEU A 8 11.65 13.47 0.25
C LEU A 8 12.44 14.55 -0.52
N GLU A 9 13.09 15.43 0.21
CA GLU A 9 13.63 16.66 -0.37
C GLU A 9 12.49 17.47 -1.03
N ASP A 10 12.54 17.71 -2.34
CA ASP A 10 11.51 18.44 -3.08
C ASP A 10 10.61 17.53 -3.93
N GLN A 11 10.83 16.21 -3.89
CA GLN A 11 10.03 15.25 -4.63
C GLN A 11 8.88 14.71 -3.80
N LYS A 12 7.64 14.87 -4.26
CA LYS A 12 6.48 14.18 -3.69
C LYS A 12 6.64 12.67 -3.93
N VAL A 13 6.54 11.89 -2.88
CA VAL A 13 6.71 10.43 -2.92
C VAL A 13 5.46 9.67 -2.52
N LEU A 14 4.51 10.34 -1.86
CA LEU A 14 3.27 9.72 -1.40
C LEU A 14 2.21 10.78 -1.13
N GLU A 15 0.95 10.44 -1.36
CA GLU A 15 -0.19 11.27 -1.01
C GLU A 15 -1.36 10.41 -0.57
N TYR A 16 -2.00 10.78 0.53
CA TYR A 16 -3.21 10.16 1.03
C TYR A 16 -4.28 11.17 1.37
N GLN A 17 -5.53 10.80 1.15
CA GLN A 17 -6.66 11.48 1.74
C GLN A 17 -6.77 11.03 3.20
N VAL A 18 -6.66 11.96 4.13
CA VAL A 18 -6.74 11.69 5.56
C VAL A 18 -7.82 12.59 6.17
N PHE A 19 -8.63 12.03 7.06
CA PHE A 19 -9.60 12.82 7.81
C PHE A 19 -8.90 13.42 9.03
N PRO A 20 -8.91 14.77 9.17
CA PRO A 20 -8.31 15.42 10.34
C PRO A 20 -9.07 15.03 11.61
N LEU A 21 -8.32 14.95 12.71
CA LEU A 21 -8.91 14.95 14.04
C LEU A 21 -9.35 16.37 14.40
N GLU A 22 -10.57 16.54 14.88
CA GLU A 22 -11.00 17.81 15.49
C GLU A 22 -10.34 17.99 16.87
N GLU A 23 -10.29 19.25 17.33
CA GLU A 23 -9.66 19.55 18.62
C GLU A 23 -10.42 18.84 19.76
N GLY A 24 -9.71 18.04 20.53
CA GLY A 24 -10.28 17.25 21.64
C GLY A 24 -10.73 15.84 21.27
N GLU A 25 -10.69 15.45 20.01
CA GLU A 25 -11.00 14.07 19.61
C GLU A 25 -9.91 13.08 20.03
N ILE A 26 -10.36 11.87 20.31
CA ILE A 26 -9.48 10.73 20.63
C ILE A 26 -9.07 10.08 19.31
N VAL A 27 -7.80 9.66 19.21
CA VAL A 27 -7.31 8.87 18.07
C VAL A 27 -7.95 7.49 18.11
N ASP A 28 -8.77 7.15 17.12
CA ASP A 28 -9.40 5.85 17.00
C ASP A 28 -8.37 4.75 16.70
N TYR A 29 -7.48 5.01 15.77
CA TYR A 29 -6.38 4.11 15.41
C TYR A 29 -5.26 4.85 14.66
N TYR A 30 -4.10 4.20 14.55
CA TYR A 30 -2.97 4.70 13.77
C TYR A 30 -2.88 3.98 12.43
N ALA A 31 -2.87 4.75 11.34
CA ALA A 31 -2.60 4.24 10.01
C ALA A 31 -1.08 4.18 9.77
N PRO A 32 -0.47 2.99 9.59
CA PRO A 32 0.96 2.87 9.37
C PRO A 32 1.34 3.25 7.94
N VAL A 33 2.39 4.05 7.80
CA VAL A 33 3.05 4.35 6.52
C VAL A 33 4.42 3.69 6.54
N PRO A 34 4.74 2.78 5.60
CA PRO A 34 6.06 2.16 5.53
C PRO A 34 7.10 3.18 5.08
N VAL A 35 8.08 3.44 5.95
CA VAL A 35 9.14 4.44 5.73
C VAL A 35 10.54 3.82 5.73
N ALA A 36 10.66 2.50 5.70
CA ALA A 36 11.94 1.79 5.79
C ALA A 36 12.91 2.21 4.67
N SER A 37 12.41 2.43 3.45
CA SER A 37 13.22 2.91 2.31
C SER A 37 13.68 4.38 2.45
N TRP A 38 13.19 5.10 3.46
CA TRP A 38 13.49 6.51 3.71
C TRP A 38 14.36 6.74 4.94
N ILE A 39 14.84 5.67 5.58
CA ILE A 39 15.72 5.76 6.75
C ILE A 39 16.93 6.64 6.45
N GLY A 40 17.22 7.57 7.37
CA GLY A 40 18.31 8.52 7.24
C GLY A 40 18.02 9.74 6.37
N ARG A 41 16.81 9.85 5.81
CA ARG A 41 16.37 11.01 5.02
C ARG A 41 15.34 11.82 5.79
N THR A 42 15.25 13.11 5.46
CA THR A 42 14.25 14.02 6.03
C THR A 42 12.96 13.94 5.19
N ILE A 43 11.85 13.69 5.87
CA ILE A 43 10.51 13.69 5.27
C ILE A 43 9.85 15.03 5.61
N ARG A 44 9.36 15.73 4.59
CA ARG A 44 8.51 16.90 4.75
C ARG A 44 7.07 16.52 4.49
N LEU A 45 6.18 16.94 5.38
CA LEU A 45 4.74 16.71 5.27
C LEU A 45 4.03 18.00 4.89
N GLU A 46 3.12 17.92 3.94
CA GLU A 46 2.24 19.04 3.54
C GLU A 46 0.79 18.62 3.56
N GLY A 47 -0.05 19.46 4.15
CA GLY A 47 -1.50 19.32 4.22
C GLY A 47 -2.08 20.45 5.05
N ASN A 48 -3.37 20.71 4.86
CA ASN A 48 -4.06 21.75 5.64
C ASN A 48 -4.63 21.15 6.94
N TYR A 49 -3.73 20.69 7.83
CA TYR A 49 -4.06 20.09 9.10
C TYR A 49 -3.62 20.98 10.28
N PRO A 50 -4.36 20.97 11.40
CA PRO A 50 -3.94 21.68 12.60
C PRO A 50 -2.64 21.08 13.17
N GLU A 51 -1.88 21.88 13.91
CA GLU A 51 -0.63 21.43 14.56
C GLU A 51 -0.85 20.21 15.46
N ALA A 52 -2.01 20.14 16.13
CA ALA A 52 -2.39 19.00 16.97
C ALA A 52 -2.44 17.66 16.20
N PHE A 53 -2.78 17.68 14.90
CA PHE A 53 -2.73 16.50 14.05
C PHE A 53 -1.30 15.97 13.88
N TYR A 54 -0.38 16.85 13.51
CA TYR A 54 1.03 16.49 13.34
C TYR A 54 1.67 16.01 14.65
N ALA A 55 1.29 16.61 15.76
CA ALA A 55 1.77 16.22 17.10
C ALA A 55 1.33 14.80 17.53
N LYS A 56 0.31 14.22 16.87
CA LYS A 56 -0.14 12.84 17.10
C LYS A 56 0.64 11.80 16.29
N MET A 57 1.41 12.21 15.29
CA MET A 57 2.22 11.29 14.49
C MET A 57 3.32 10.67 15.35
N LYS A 58 3.57 9.39 15.12
CA LYS A 58 4.57 8.61 15.85
C LYS A 58 5.42 7.82 14.87
N GLN A 59 6.68 7.67 15.18
CA GLN A 59 7.54 6.69 14.54
C GLN A 59 7.53 5.40 15.37
N ALA A 60 7.45 4.25 14.71
CA ALA A 60 7.43 2.95 15.36
C ALA A 60 8.15 1.91 14.49
N ASP A 61 8.74 0.91 15.14
CA ASP A 61 9.44 -0.21 14.47
C ASP A 61 8.49 -1.39 14.17
N ARG A 62 7.24 -1.29 14.61
CA ARG A 62 6.23 -2.35 14.45
C ARG A 62 4.90 -1.75 14.04
N LEU A 63 4.11 -2.57 13.36
CA LEU A 63 2.72 -2.21 13.08
C LEU A 63 1.95 -2.02 14.40
N PRO A 64 1.00 -1.08 14.44
CA PRO A 64 0.13 -0.93 15.59
C PRO A 64 -0.67 -2.22 15.79
N GLN A 65 -0.83 -2.64 17.03
CA GLN A 65 -1.76 -3.70 17.35
C GLN A 65 -3.18 -3.11 17.37
N SER A 66 -4.12 -3.82 16.75
CA SER A 66 -5.51 -3.43 16.82
C SER A 66 -6.13 -3.99 18.11
N GLU A 67 -6.77 -3.11 18.87
CA GLU A 67 -7.64 -3.50 19.99
C GLU A 67 -9.09 -3.75 19.52
N GLN A 68 -9.35 -3.63 18.22
CA GLN A 68 -10.67 -3.82 17.64
C GLN A 68 -11.07 -5.30 17.63
N LEU A 69 -12.38 -5.55 17.65
CA LEU A 69 -12.94 -6.87 17.46
C LEU A 69 -12.69 -7.33 16.02
N HIS A 70 -11.93 -8.40 15.86
CA HIS A 70 -11.72 -9.07 14.58
C HIS A 70 -12.66 -10.26 14.41
N PRO A 71 -13.12 -10.57 13.19
CA PRO A 71 -13.84 -11.80 12.92
C PRO A 71 -13.01 -13.02 13.32
N LEU A 72 -13.65 -14.02 13.95
CA LEU A 72 -12.96 -15.25 14.37
C LEU A 72 -12.60 -16.18 13.20
N MET A 73 -13.30 -16.08 12.07
CA MET A 73 -13.16 -17.01 10.94
C MET A 73 -12.77 -16.32 9.61
N HIS A 74 -12.89 -15.02 9.54
CA HIS A 74 -12.59 -14.29 8.30
C HIS A 74 -11.33 -13.44 8.48
N PHE A 75 -10.49 -13.42 7.45
CA PHE A 75 -9.40 -12.47 7.38
C PHE A 75 -9.94 -11.04 7.42
N SER A 76 -9.28 -10.18 8.17
CA SER A 76 -9.56 -8.74 8.19
C SER A 76 -8.25 -7.97 8.33
N PRO A 77 -8.13 -6.74 7.80
CA PRO A 77 -6.93 -5.92 7.98
C PRO A 77 -6.79 -5.48 9.45
N VAL A 78 -5.61 -5.00 9.82
CA VAL A 78 -5.36 -4.43 11.14
C VAL A 78 -6.31 -3.25 11.42
N ASN A 79 -6.61 -2.46 10.40
CA ASN A 79 -7.47 -1.29 10.46
C ASN A 79 -7.97 -0.90 9.07
N GLY A 80 -8.91 0.04 9.03
CA GLY A 80 -9.35 0.68 7.79
C GLY A 80 -10.24 -0.19 6.90
N TRP A 81 -10.27 0.16 5.62
CA TRP A 81 -11.07 -0.52 4.59
C TRP A 81 -10.27 -1.60 3.87
N MET A 82 -10.93 -2.68 3.55
CA MET A 82 -10.41 -3.76 2.74
C MET A 82 -11.46 -4.22 1.71
N ASN A 83 -11.03 -4.56 0.49
CA ASN A 83 -11.83 -5.28 -0.51
C ASN A 83 -11.00 -6.39 -1.19
N ASP A 84 -10.89 -6.43 -2.51
CA ASP A 84 -10.39 -7.55 -3.30
C ASP A 84 -9.10 -8.19 -2.78
N PRO A 85 -9.05 -9.52 -2.62
CA PRO A 85 -7.78 -10.21 -2.45
C PRO A 85 -6.95 -10.11 -3.74
N ASN A 86 -5.65 -9.94 -3.58
CA ASN A 86 -4.70 -9.76 -4.67
C ASN A 86 -3.50 -10.69 -4.50
N GLY A 87 -2.82 -10.99 -5.59
CA GLY A 87 -1.46 -11.52 -5.59
C GLY A 87 -1.24 -12.75 -4.70
N LEU A 88 -2.28 -13.58 -4.47
CA LEU A 88 -2.13 -14.78 -3.65
C LEU A 88 -1.09 -15.70 -4.28
N VAL A 89 0.00 -15.94 -3.57
CA VAL A 89 1.12 -16.77 -4.03
C VAL A 89 1.71 -17.54 -2.85
N CYS A 90 2.23 -18.73 -3.12
CA CYS A 90 2.96 -19.52 -2.13
C CYS A 90 4.42 -19.65 -2.56
N GLN A 91 5.34 -19.35 -1.65
CA GLN A 91 6.77 -19.56 -1.84
C GLN A 91 7.37 -20.19 -0.59
N ASP A 92 8.11 -21.29 -0.75
CA ASP A 92 8.77 -22.01 0.34
C ASP A 92 7.83 -22.37 1.52
N GLY A 93 6.56 -22.67 1.23
CA GLY A 93 5.55 -23.01 2.24
C GLY A 93 4.89 -21.81 2.93
N ILE A 94 5.26 -20.60 2.57
CA ILE A 94 4.65 -19.37 3.06
C ILE A 94 3.64 -18.86 2.02
N TYR A 95 2.40 -18.70 2.43
CA TYR A 95 1.34 -18.08 1.64
C TYR A 95 1.38 -16.57 1.84
N HIS A 96 1.39 -15.82 0.75
CA HIS A 96 1.31 -14.37 0.73
C HIS A 96 -0.08 -13.97 0.24
N LEU A 97 -0.82 -13.24 1.04
CA LEU A 97 -2.08 -12.60 0.67
C LEU A 97 -1.85 -11.10 0.60
N PHE A 98 -2.09 -10.53 -0.56
CA PHE A 98 -2.23 -9.09 -0.72
C PHE A 98 -3.71 -8.75 -0.87
N TYR A 99 -4.07 -7.50 -0.60
CA TYR A 99 -5.46 -7.06 -0.66
C TYR A 99 -5.55 -5.55 -0.88
N GLN A 100 -6.64 -5.12 -1.52
CA GLN A 100 -6.95 -3.70 -1.64
C GLN A 100 -7.17 -3.12 -0.25
N HIS A 101 -6.48 -2.04 0.07
CA HIS A 101 -6.44 -1.49 1.41
C HIS A 101 -6.44 0.03 1.43
N ASN A 102 -7.35 0.60 2.23
CA ASN A 102 -7.26 1.98 2.69
C ASN A 102 -7.03 1.99 4.21
N ALA A 103 -5.80 2.20 4.63
CA ALA A 103 -5.44 2.24 6.05
C ALA A 103 -5.94 3.52 6.76
N PHE A 104 -6.36 4.54 6.02
CA PHE A 104 -6.68 5.88 6.53
C PHE A 104 -8.16 6.16 6.70
N GLY A 105 -9.01 5.19 6.41
CA GLY A 105 -10.45 5.37 6.50
C GLY A 105 -11.24 4.08 6.38
N THR A 106 -12.52 4.14 6.68
CA THR A 106 -13.46 3.02 6.66
C THR A 106 -14.30 2.96 5.38
N LYS A 107 -13.85 3.66 4.34
CA LYS A 107 -14.49 3.69 3.02
C LYS A 107 -13.45 3.40 1.94
N TRP A 108 -13.95 3.02 0.77
CA TRP A 108 -13.12 2.86 -0.41
C TRP A 108 -12.46 4.20 -0.79
N ASP A 109 -11.15 4.24 -0.74
CA ASP A 109 -10.28 5.38 -1.11
C ASP A 109 -8.80 4.95 -0.98
N ASN A 110 -7.84 5.79 -1.38
CA ASN A 110 -6.40 5.62 -1.13
C ASN A 110 -5.86 4.23 -1.51
N MET A 111 -6.42 3.58 -2.52
CA MET A 111 -6.14 2.18 -2.80
C MET A 111 -4.65 1.87 -2.88
N SER A 112 -4.23 1.03 -1.96
CA SER A 112 -2.89 0.46 -1.82
C SER A 112 -3.02 -1.06 -1.72
N TRP A 113 -1.92 -1.79 -1.76
CA TRP A 113 -1.95 -3.20 -1.39
C TRP A 113 -1.49 -3.38 0.04
N GLY A 114 -2.38 -3.88 0.89
CA GLY A 114 -2.02 -4.48 2.18
C GLY A 114 -1.36 -5.83 1.97
N HIS A 115 -0.69 -6.36 2.99
CA HIS A 115 0.01 -7.64 2.93
C HIS A 115 -0.11 -8.43 4.24
N ALA A 116 -0.33 -9.71 4.11
CA ALA A 116 -0.27 -10.67 5.21
C ALA A 116 0.34 -11.99 4.74
N VAL A 117 0.93 -12.73 5.66
CA VAL A 117 1.53 -14.04 5.39
C VAL A 117 0.95 -15.11 6.31
N SER A 118 0.96 -16.36 5.84
CA SER A 118 0.48 -17.52 6.60
C SER A 118 1.23 -18.78 6.20
N GLU A 119 1.41 -19.70 7.14
CA GLU A 119 1.92 -21.06 6.86
C GLU A 119 0.78 -22.07 6.64
N ASP A 120 -0.44 -21.75 7.08
CA ASP A 120 -1.57 -22.70 7.14
C ASP A 120 -2.88 -22.17 6.52
N LEU A 121 -2.91 -20.94 6.01
CA LEU A 121 -4.09 -20.22 5.48
C LEU A 121 -5.18 -19.90 6.52
N LEU A 122 -4.92 -20.18 7.81
CA LEU A 122 -5.84 -19.93 8.90
C LEU A 122 -5.31 -18.82 9.83
N HIS A 123 -4.03 -18.87 10.14
CA HIS A 123 -3.36 -17.90 10.99
C HIS A 123 -2.53 -16.95 10.13
N TRP A 124 -2.89 -15.67 10.15
CA TRP A 124 -2.27 -14.65 9.31
C TRP A 124 -1.48 -13.65 10.15
N GLU A 125 -0.26 -13.40 9.73
CA GLU A 125 0.59 -12.33 10.25
C GLU A 125 0.58 -11.14 9.31
N HIS A 126 0.14 -9.98 9.81
CA HIS A 126 0.12 -8.75 9.02
C HIS A 126 1.54 -8.20 8.81
N ARG A 127 1.78 -7.75 7.61
CA ARG A 127 3.01 -7.07 7.18
C ARG A 127 2.71 -5.60 6.85
N SER A 128 3.75 -4.83 6.59
CA SER A 128 3.60 -3.47 6.07
C SER A 128 2.86 -3.46 4.74
N MET A 129 2.20 -2.33 4.41
CA MET A 129 1.64 -2.13 3.08
C MET A 129 2.72 -2.34 2.01
N ALA A 130 2.38 -3.09 0.97
CA ALA A 130 3.34 -3.61 -0.01
C ALA A 130 3.50 -2.71 -1.23
N ILE A 131 2.39 -2.23 -1.81
CA ILE A 131 2.42 -1.34 -2.96
C ILE A 131 1.60 -0.10 -2.64
N LEU A 132 2.25 1.05 -2.67
CA LEU A 132 1.67 2.35 -2.33
C LEU A 132 1.33 3.12 -3.61
N PRO A 133 0.33 4.04 -3.57
CA PRO A 133 0.08 4.97 -4.66
C PRO A 133 1.28 5.85 -4.94
N ASP A 134 1.35 6.34 -6.17
CA ASP A 134 2.36 7.29 -6.63
C ASP A 134 1.76 8.24 -7.69
N GLU A 135 2.61 8.97 -8.40
CA GLU A 135 2.21 9.90 -9.47
C GLU A 135 1.46 9.23 -10.64
N ASP A 136 1.56 7.91 -10.76
CA ASP A 136 0.86 7.13 -11.78
C ASP A 136 -0.53 6.65 -11.35
N GLY A 137 -0.91 6.89 -10.10
CA GLY A 137 -2.24 6.63 -9.54
C GLY A 137 -2.28 5.70 -8.34
N THR A 138 -3.50 5.40 -7.89
CA THR A 138 -3.77 4.41 -6.86
C THR A 138 -3.60 2.99 -7.41
N ILE A 139 -3.45 2.02 -6.52
CA ILE A 139 -3.07 0.64 -6.86
C ILE A 139 -4.31 -0.23 -6.85
N PHE A 140 -4.76 -0.66 -8.04
CA PHE A 140 -5.91 -1.53 -8.20
C PHE A 140 -5.51 -3.00 -8.25
N THR A 141 -6.52 -3.84 -8.33
CA THR A 141 -6.44 -5.31 -8.28
C THR A 141 -5.43 -5.89 -9.26
N GLY A 142 -4.84 -7.00 -8.87
CA GLY A 142 -3.85 -7.70 -9.67
C GLY A 142 -3.55 -9.11 -9.15
N SER A 143 -2.61 -9.77 -9.80
CA SER A 143 -2.22 -11.16 -9.55
C SER A 143 -0.74 -11.29 -9.24
N GLY A 144 -0.34 -12.44 -8.69
CA GLY A 144 1.05 -12.73 -8.38
C GLY A 144 1.48 -14.12 -8.87
N LEU A 145 2.78 -14.31 -9.03
CA LEU A 145 3.39 -15.60 -9.30
C LEU A 145 4.82 -15.67 -8.71
N CYS A 146 5.29 -16.87 -8.49
CA CYS A 146 6.71 -17.12 -8.24
C CYS A 146 7.44 -17.28 -9.59
N ASN A 147 8.50 -16.51 -9.81
CA ASN A 147 9.26 -16.48 -11.07
C ASN A 147 10.27 -17.60 -11.17
N GLU A 148 9.83 -18.85 -11.15
CA GLU A 148 10.68 -20.04 -11.13
C GLU A 148 11.69 -20.13 -12.30
N LYS A 149 11.42 -19.45 -13.41
CA LYS A 149 12.20 -19.51 -14.65
C LYS A 149 13.00 -18.25 -14.96
N GLY A 150 13.07 -17.29 -14.06
CA GLY A 150 13.79 -16.04 -14.30
C GLY A 150 13.25 -15.24 -15.47
N LEU A 151 11.95 -15.21 -15.68
CA LEU A 151 11.29 -14.45 -16.76
C LEU A 151 11.30 -12.96 -16.48
N LEU A 152 10.97 -12.15 -17.49
CA LEU A 152 10.79 -10.69 -17.39
C LEU A 152 12.05 -9.93 -16.96
N GLU A 153 13.22 -10.50 -17.22
CA GLU A 153 14.51 -9.94 -16.77
C GLU A 153 14.57 -9.72 -15.25
N LEU A 154 13.88 -10.60 -14.51
CA LEU A 154 13.88 -10.64 -13.06
C LEU A 154 14.56 -11.91 -12.57
N PRO A 155 15.14 -11.91 -11.36
CA PRO A 155 15.78 -13.10 -10.80
C PRO A 155 14.86 -14.32 -10.72
N GLU A 156 15.44 -15.51 -10.83
CA GLU A 156 14.73 -16.73 -10.48
C GLU A 156 14.21 -16.67 -9.04
N ASN A 157 13.05 -17.24 -8.83
CA ASN A 157 12.33 -17.25 -7.55
C ASN A 157 11.96 -15.87 -6.98
N ALA A 158 12.06 -14.79 -7.77
CA ALA A 158 11.43 -13.53 -7.38
C ALA A 158 9.91 -13.71 -7.32
N LEU A 159 9.27 -13.12 -6.33
CA LEU A 159 7.82 -12.92 -6.37
C LEU A 159 7.51 -11.78 -7.35
N VAL A 160 6.61 -12.01 -8.29
CA VAL A 160 6.26 -11.03 -9.32
C VAL A 160 4.77 -10.78 -9.27
N PHE A 161 4.40 -9.50 -9.29
CA PHE A 161 3.02 -9.05 -9.18
C PHE A 161 2.68 -8.15 -10.35
N PHE A 162 1.54 -8.44 -10.98
CA PHE A 162 0.94 -7.60 -12.01
C PHE A 162 -0.18 -6.81 -11.35
N TYR A 163 -0.18 -5.51 -11.48
CA TYR A 163 -1.20 -4.65 -10.89
C TYR A 163 -1.63 -3.54 -11.85
N THR A 164 -2.81 -3.00 -11.61
CA THR A 164 -3.29 -1.83 -12.33
C THR A 164 -2.91 -0.57 -11.55
N SER A 165 -2.21 0.34 -12.20
CA SER A 165 -2.05 1.71 -11.74
C SER A 165 -3.21 2.54 -12.28
N ALA A 166 -4.06 3.06 -11.40
CA ALA A 166 -5.32 3.75 -11.74
C ALA A 166 -5.10 5.25 -11.91
N GLY A 167 -4.31 5.61 -12.92
CA GLY A 167 -3.98 7.00 -13.22
C GLY A 167 -5.20 7.81 -13.66
N GLY A 168 -5.30 9.05 -13.19
CA GLY A 168 -6.40 9.96 -13.50
C GLY A 168 -7.72 9.62 -12.81
N SER A 169 -7.72 8.69 -11.84
CA SER A 169 -8.89 8.41 -11.03
C SER A 169 -9.18 9.55 -10.03
N SER A 170 -10.47 9.69 -9.66
CA SER A 170 -10.92 10.79 -8.78
C SER A 170 -10.36 10.72 -7.36
N ASP A 171 -9.91 9.55 -6.92
CA ASP A 171 -9.27 9.32 -5.63
C ASP A 171 -7.76 9.65 -5.63
N SER A 172 -7.18 10.01 -6.78
CA SER A 172 -5.78 10.41 -6.91
C SER A 172 -5.59 11.63 -7.81
N PRO A 173 -5.92 12.85 -7.34
CA PRO A 173 -5.66 14.08 -8.10
C PRO A 173 -4.18 14.26 -8.50
N TRP A 174 -3.27 13.71 -7.73
CA TRP A 174 -1.84 13.72 -8.07
C TRP A 174 -1.53 13.04 -9.40
N SER A 175 -2.35 12.07 -9.81
CA SER A 175 -2.22 11.37 -11.08
C SER A 175 -3.05 11.98 -12.22
N GLU A 176 -3.53 13.23 -12.08
CA GLU A 176 -4.33 13.89 -13.11
C GLU A 176 -3.62 13.88 -14.46
N GLY A 177 -4.36 13.55 -15.52
CA GLY A 177 -3.82 13.40 -16.89
C GLY A 177 -3.12 12.06 -17.16
N ARG A 178 -2.91 11.22 -16.16
CA ARG A 178 -2.45 9.84 -16.35
C ARG A 178 -3.61 8.94 -16.75
N GLN A 179 -3.29 7.72 -17.16
CA GLN A 179 -4.26 6.71 -17.59
C GLN A 179 -4.08 5.43 -16.79
N PHE A 180 -5.11 4.60 -16.76
CA PHE A 180 -5.01 3.24 -16.23
C PHE A 180 -3.99 2.44 -17.04
N THR A 181 -3.02 1.84 -16.38
CA THR A 181 -1.98 1.03 -17.02
C THR A 181 -1.70 -0.23 -16.21
N GLN A 182 -1.30 -1.32 -16.89
CA GLN A 182 -0.82 -2.52 -16.21
C GLN A 182 0.68 -2.40 -15.96
N ARG A 183 1.10 -2.72 -14.75
CA ARG A 183 2.48 -2.59 -14.28
C ARG A 183 2.95 -3.82 -13.53
N ILE A 184 4.23 -3.87 -13.21
CA ILE A 184 4.86 -4.94 -12.45
C ILE A 184 5.49 -4.36 -11.18
N ALA A 185 5.28 -5.08 -10.08
CA ALA A 185 6.12 -5.02 -8.89
C ALA A 185 6.75 -6.39 -8.65
N TYR A 186 7.88 -6.43 -7.97
CA TYR A 186 8.57 -7.68 -7.65
C TYR A 186 9.27 -7.60 -6.29
N SER A 187 9.51 -8.77 -5.70
CA SER A 187 10.30 -8.94 -4.49
C SER A 187 11.36 -10.01 -4.70
N THR A 188 12.54 -9.78 -4.15
CA THR A 188 13.65 -10.74 -4.12
C THR A 188 14.01 -11.18 -2.70
N ASP A 189 13.25 -10.70 -1.72
CA ASP A 189 13.43 -10.95 -0.28
C ASP A 189 12.19 -11.61 0.36
N ARG A 190 11.53 -12.50 -0.39
CA ARG A 190 10.35 -13.25 0.05
C ARG A 190 9.17 -12.36 0.45
N GLY A 191 8.95 -11.28 -0.28
CA GLY A 191 7.80 -10.39 -0.07
C GLY A 191 7.96 -9.36 1.05
N GLU A 192 9.13 -9.26 1.69
CA GLU A 192 9.38 -8.23 2.72
C GLU A 192 9.38 -6.83 2.12
N THR A 193 9.98 -6.68 0.93
CA THR A 193 9.93 -5.42 0.16
C THR A 193 9.46 -5.67 -1.26
N LEU A 194 8.60 -4.78 -1.77
CA LEU A 194 8.16 -4.79 -3.16
C LEU A 194 8.72 -3.58 -3.90
N HIS A 195 9.34 -3.85 -5.04
CA HIS A 195 9.91 -2.85 -5.93
C HIS A 195 9.03 -2.70 -7.16
N LYS A 196 8.55 -1.49 -7.44
CA LYS A 196 7.86 -1.20 -8.70
C LYS A 196 8.87 -1.18 -9.85
N LYS A 197 8.58 -1.95 -10.91
CA LYS A 197 9.35 -1.83 -12.17
C LYS A 197 8.81 -0.61 -12.93
N ASN A 198 9.67 0.37 -13.21
CA ASN A 198 9.30 1.59 -13.93
C ASN A 198 9.02 1.30 -15.42
N GLN A 199 8.05 0.43 -15.66
CA GLN A 199 7.65 0.02 -17.00
C GLN A 199 6.15 -0.21 -17.07
N VAL A 200 5.49 0.42 -18.02
CA VAL A 200 4.13 0.09 -18.41
C VAL A 200 4.18 -1.18 -19.26
N ILE A 201 3.50 -2.25 -18.80
CA ILE A 201 3.45 -3.53 -19.51
C ILE A 201 2.32 -3.52 -20.54
N VAL A 202 1.16 -3.00 -20.15
CA VAL A 202 0.03 -2.80 -21.06
C VAL A 202 -0.44 -1.36 -20.91
N PRO A 203 -0.24 -0.52 -21.94
CA PRO A 203 -0.74 0.84 -21.95
C PRO A 203 -2.26 0.84 -22.15
N ASN A 204 -2.92 1.88 -21.65
CA ASN A 204 -4.30 2.15 -22.02
C ASN A 204 -4.30 2.83 -23.38
N LEU A 205 -4.76 2.11 -24.38
CA LEU A 205 -4.94 2.65 -25.74
C LEU A 205 -6.35 3.22 -25.85
N THR A 206 -6.54 4.44 -25.40
CA THR A 206 -7.76 5.19 -25.74
C THR A 206 -7.75 5.50 -27.24
N ARG A 207 -8.80 5.03 -27.92
CA ARG A 207 -9.09 5.45 -29.29
C ARG A 207 -9.88 6.76 -29.27
#